data_c55033512376f23d23ef8bc29de9a19f
#
_entry.id   c55033512376f23d23ef8bc29de9a19f
#
_cell.length_a   1.000
_cell.length_b   1.000
_cell.length_c   1.000
_cell.angle_alpha   90.00
_cell.angle_beta   90.00
_cell.angle_gamma   90.00
#
_symmetry.space_group_name_H-M   'P 1'
#
loop_
_entity.id
_entity.type
_entity.pdbx_description
1 polymer ?
#
loop_
_entity_poly.entity_id
_entity_poly.type
_entity_poly.pdbx_seq_one_letter_code
_entity_poly.pdbx_strand_id
1 'polypeptide(L)'
;MKIAIVGAGPRGLSAAERVIEWARKTEINVQLTLFDPYGPGGKIWRAEQPNYLLMNTVISQVTLFTDESFSGEGPIVKGPTLYEWTQTEAAQYIQQQQPYNYLELLKECHRLGPNDHCSRAFYGMYQKWFYTYLATRCNEQTSLTFFKEPVTAVRAGEDNYYVYTQSIEFTADKVILALGHQENELTTVEQELADYAKEHRLFYSSPKNAADALLALANIPAKQPVVLKGLGLAFFDYLSALTIGRGGVFSRQNGRLRYEPSGREPIIIAGSGRGFPSHPRGNNQKGYGETYQPVFLTETYLAECRKKGEVTGAEFFGYLKKEVEYVYYTCLIEEKYPHLSKEAFQQLFIQTKGAPKSLAHFEKQDWFDWQVLEHPETKKTTHERFRSFLLEYLKWDIQEAEKGNLSGPLTTALDSLKDLRDQIRFVLDEGLLTNDESQKWLWHWFTPLNTFLSVGPSVERTEELQALVELGLVTILGPEMRVEMKAGQFITYAN
;
A
#
# COMPACT_ATOMS: atom_id res chain seq x y z
N MET A 1 24.12 6.64 26.85
CA MET A 1 24.13 6.71 25.39
C MET A 1 23.00 7.63 24.93
N LYS A 2 23.29 8.59 24.04
CA LYS A 2 22.28 9.47 23.42
C LYS A 2 21.95 8.98 22.03
N ILE A 3 20.68 8.72 21.75
CA ILE A 3 20.22 8.24 20.43
C ILE A 3 19.20 9.25 19.88
N ALA A 4 19.42 9.69 18.65
CA ALA A 4 18.47 10.51 17.91
C ALA A 4 17.72 9.62 16.89
N ILE A 5 16.39 9.75 16.81
CA ILE A 5 15.57 9.16 15.73
C ILE A 5 14.96 10.32 14.93
N VAL A 6 15.29 10.35 13.65
CA VAL A 6 14.75 11.35 12.72
C VAL A 6 13.58 10.73 11.96
N GLY A 7 12.37 11.18 12.26
CA GLY A 7 11.10 10.65 11.80
C GLY A 7 10.40 9.82 12.87
N ALA A 8 9.17 10.18 13.20
CA ALA A 8 8.32 9.52 14.21
C ALA A 8 7.08 8.85 13.60
N GLY A 9 7.18 8.42 12.35
CA GLY A 9 6.24 7.50 11.73
C GLY A 9 6.36 6.07 12.30
N PRO A 10 5.62 5.08 11.77
CA PRO A 10 5.60 3.71 12.31
C PRO A 10 6.99 3.11 12.50
N ARG A 11 7.93 3.33 11.55
CA ARG A 11 9.31 2.83 11.64
C ARG A 11 10.11 3.48 12.77
N GLY A 12 9.98 4.81 12.91
CA GLY A 12 10.66 5.54 14.00
C GLY A 12 10.13 5.15 15.36
N LEU A 13 8.82 4.99 15.50
CA LEU A 13 8.17 4.53 16.74
C LEU A 13 8.54 3.09 17.07
N SER A 14 8.59 2.19 16.08
CA SER A 14 9.05 0.81 16.27
C SER A 14 10.52 0.75 16.68
N ALA A 15 11.38 1.57 16.06
CA ALA A 15 12.78 1.66 16.47
C ALA A 15 12.92 2.19 17.92
N ALA A 16 12.11 3.19 18.31
CA ALA A 16 12.08 3.72 19.66
C ALA A 16 11.69 2.65 20.68
N GLU A 17 10.67 1.86 20.37
CA GLU A 17 10.24 0.75 21.22
C GLU A 17 11.36 -0.27 21.40
N ARG A 18 12.01 -0.70 20.30
CA ARG A 18 13.14 -1.64 20.38
C ARG A 18 14.28 -1.10 21.25
N VAL A 19 14.64 0.17 21.08
CA VAL A 19 15.70 0.80 21.88
C VAL A 19 15.35 0.84 23.36
N ILE A 20 14.12 1.24 23.70
CA ILE A 20 13.66 1.31 25.10
C ILE A 20 13.66 -0.06 25.74
N GLU A 21 13.10 -1.07 25.10
CA GLU A 21 12.98 -2.41 25.68
C GLU A 21 14.34 -3.14 25.78
N TRP A 22 15.24 -2.92 24.80
CA TRP A 22 16.62 -3.40 24.92
C TRP A 22 17.37 -2.72 26.06
N ALA A 23 17.25 -1.40 26.20
CA ALA A 23 17.88 -0.66 27.29
C ALA A 23 17.40 -1.16 28.66
N ARG A 24 16.10 -1.44 28.80
CA ARG A 24 15.51 -2.03 30.01
C ARG A 24 16.04 -3.44 30.31
N LYS A 25 16.16 -4.28 29.26
CA LYS A 25 16.67 -5.65 29.40
C LYS A 25 18.15 -5.70 29.81
N THR A 26 18.93 -4.76 29.28
CA THR A 26 20.40 -4.72 29.48
C THR A 26 20.85 -3.72 30.54
N GLU A 27 19.91 -3.01 31.17
CA GLU A 27 20.17 -1.98 32.19
C GLU A 27 21.12 -0.87 31.73
N ILE A 28 21.12 -0.56 30.40
CA ILE A 28 21.95 0.50 29.83
C ILE A 28 21.20 1.83 29.88
N ASN A 29 21.92 2.89 30.33
CA ASN A 29 21.38 4.25 30.31
C ASN A 29 21.26 4.78 28.90
N VAL A 30 20.01 5.10 28.44
CA VAL A 30 19.71 5.64 27.11
C VAL A 30 18.84 6.89 27.22
N GLN A 31 19.30 7.95 26.56
CA GLN A 31 18.51 9.15 26.30
C GLN A 31 18.07 9.11 24.85
N LEU A 32 16.79 8.87 24.62
CA LEU A 32 16.21 8.75 23.29
C LEU A 32 15.50 10.06 22.93
N THR A 33 15.82 10.60 21.76
CA THR A 33 15.20 11.84 21.25
C THR A 33 14.64 11.61 19.87
N LEU A 34 13.34 11.88 19.70
CA LEU A 34 12.63 11.81 18.42
C LEU A 34 12.43 13.19 17.82
N PHE A 35 12.58 13.30 16.51
CA PHE A 35 12.38 14.53 15.75
C PHE A 35 11.37 14.25 14.62
N ASP A 36 10.26 14.98 14.58
CA ASP A 36 9.31 14.94 13.47
C ASP A 36 8.44 16.21 13.47
N PRO A 37 8.31 16.95 12.36
CA PRO A 37 7.52 18.20 12.31
C PRO A 37 6.01 17.96 12.44
N TYR A 38 5.54 16.74 12.18
CA TYR A 38 4.11 16.39 12.23
C TYR A 38 3.70 15.74 13.55
N GLY A 39 4.65 15.32 14.39
CA GLY A 39 4.38 14.60 15.62
C GLY A 39 4.37 13.07 15.44
N PRO A 40 4.06 12.30 16.51
CA PRO A 40 3.92 10.85 16.43
C PRO A 40 2.89 10.44 15.35
N GLY A 41 3.30 9.55 14.44
CA GLY A 41 2.58 9.20 13.23
C GLY A 41 3.24 9.75 11.96
N GLY A 42 3.99 10.84 12.07
CA GLY A 42 4.69 11.47 10.94
C GLY A 42 3.74 12.04 9.88
N LYS A 43 4.30 12.37 8.72
CA LYS A 43 3.60 13.09 7.64
C LYS A 43 2.37 12.32 7.10
N ILE A 44 2.47 11.00 6.95
CA ILE A 44 1.43 10.20 6.26
C ILE A 44 0.24 9.89 7.17
N TRP A 45 0.49 9.67 8.45
CA TRP A 45 -0.50 9.21 9.42
C TRP A 45 -0.92 10.32 10.39
N ARG A 46 -1.00 11.55 9.88
CA ARG A 46 -1.49 12.69 10.68
C ARG A 46 -2.93 12.42 11.14
N ALA A 47 -3.21 12.66 12.42
CA ALA A 47 -4.58 12.60 12.93
C ALA A 47 -5.46 13.74 12.35
N GLU A 48 -4.82 14.81 11.91
CA GLU A 48 -5.44 16.01 11.33
C GLU A 48 -5.57 15.88 9.80
N GLN A 49 -6.26 14.84 9.32
CA GLN A 49 -6.59 14.65 7.90
C GLN A 49 -7.99 14.08 7.76
N PRO A 50 -8.61 14.19 6.57
CA PRO A 50 -9.95 13.67 6.37
C PRO A 50 -10.03 12.16 6.53
N ASN A 51 -11.14 11.68 7.08
CA ASN A 51 -11.39 10.25 7.32
C ASN A 51 -11.73 9.45 6.05
N TYR A 52 -11.98 10.10 4.91
CA TYR A 52 -12.09 9.40 3.63
C TYR A 52 -10.73 8.96 3.05
N LEU A 53 -9.60 9.37 3.61
CA LEU A 53 -8.28 8.85 3.27
C LEU A 53 -8.01 7.59 4.10
N LEU A 54 -8.21 6.44 3.49
CA LEU A 54 -8.11 5.15 4.17
C LEU A 54 -6.68 4.59 4.15
N MET A 55 -6.37 3.76 5.13
CA MET A 55 -5.23 2.86 5.03
C MET A 55 -5.60 1.61 4.23
N ASN A 56 -4.58 0.94 3.66
CA ASN A 56 -4.79 -0.19 2.75
C ASN A 56 -4.56 -1.56 3.39
N THR A 57 -4.61 -1.63 4.72
CA THR A 57 -4.47 -2.87 5.48
C THR A 57 -5.61 -2.96 6.47
N VAL A 58 -6.19 -4.14 6.64
CA VAL A 58 -7.24 -4.39 7.63
C VAL A 58 -6.69 -4.23 9.03
N ILE A 59 -7.50 -3.67 9.94
CA ILE A 59 -7.03 -3.22 11.26
C ILE A 59 -6.61 -4.36 12.19
N SER A 60 -7.10 -5.58 11.98
CA SER A 60 -6.64 -6.76 12.74
C SER A 60 -5.21 -7.19 12.41
N GLN A 61 -4.66 -6.78 11.26
CA GLN A 61 -3.30 -7.10 10.83
C GLN A 61 -2.28 -5.99 11.09
N VAL A 62 -2.66 -4.97 11.86
CA VAL A 62 -1.81 -3.80 12.15
C VAL A 62 -1.48 -3.74 13.63
N THR A 63 -0.19 -3.75 13.94
CA THR A 63 0.32 -3.54 15.30
C THR A 63 1.66 -2.82 15.27
N LEU A 64 2.03 -2.17 16.37
CA LEU A 64 3.35 -1.62 16.65
C LEU A 64 4.08 -2.44 17.73
N PHE A 65 3.48 -3.52 18.17
CA PHE A 65 4.02 -4.45 19.17
C PHE A 65 4.65 -5.67 18.53
N THR A 66 5.44 -6.41 19.29
CA THR A 66 6.03 -7.68 18.88
C THR A 66 5.33 -8.84 19.58
N ASP A 67 5.34 -10.00 18.93
CA ASP A 67 4.88 -11.27 19.49
C ASP A 67 5.83 -12.41 19.09
N GLU A 68 5.41 -13.65 19.31
CA GLU A 68 6.21 -14.85 19.04
C GLU A 68 6.50 -15.08 17.56
N SER A 69 5.83 -14.40 16.63
CA SER A 69 6.13 -14.44 15.20
C SER A 69 7.34 -13.58 14.83
N PHE A 70 7.80 -12.73 15.75
CA PHE A 70 8.96 -11.88 15.52
C PHE A 70 10.25 -12.71 15.45
N SER A 71 10.86 -12.77 14.29
CA SER A 71 12.08 -13.54 14.03
C SER A 71 13.40 -12.82 14.42
N GLY A 72 13.31 -11.55 14.84
CA GLY A 72 14.47 -10.76 15.27
C GLY A 72 14.92 -11.06 16.68
N GLU A 73 16.12 -10.59 17.04
CA GLU A 73 16.61 -10.64 18.41
C GLU A 73 15.95 -9.56 19.28
N GLY A 74 15.76 -9.84 20.57
CA GLY A 74 15.31 -8.87 21.56
C GLY A 74 14.08 -9.27 22.35
N PRO A 75 13.65 -8.41 23.29
CA PRO A 75 12.47 -8.70 24.11
C PRO A 75 11.20 -8.70 23.24
N ILE A 76 10.31 -9.66 23.50
CA ILE A 76 8.95 -9.63 22.94
C ILE A 76 8.10 -8.75 23.86
N VAL A 77 7.42 -7.77 23.25
CA VAL A 77 6.53 -6.83 23.96
C VAL A 77 5.15 -6.93 23.36
N LYS A 78 4.29 -7.69 23.99
CA LYS A 78 2.90 -7.88 23.58
C LYS A 78 2.07 -6.63 23.86
N GLY A 79 1.17 -6.32 22.95
CA GLY A 79 0.22 -5.25 23.06
C GLY A 79 -0.88 -5.37 22.01
N PRO A 80 -1.89 -4.50 22.04
CA PRO A 80 -3.06 -4.62 21.17
C PRO A 80 -2.71 -4.35 19.72
N THR A 81 -3.27 -5.14 18.83
CA THR A 81 -3.46 -4.77 17.43
C THR A 81 -4.31 -3.49 17.35
N LEU A 82 -4.34 -2.86 16.18
CA LEU A 82 -5.19 -1.69 15.98
C LEU A 82 -6.68 -2.02 16.22
N TYR A 83 -7.14 -3.23 15.86
CA TYR A 83 -8.50 -3.68 16.17
C TYR A 83 -8.73 -3.86 17.67
N GLU A 84 -7.85 -4.58 18.36
CA GLU A 84 -7.97 -4.78 19.82
C GLU A 84 -7.93 -3.45 20.59
N TRP A 85 -7.16 -2.47 20.09
CA TRP A 85 -7.15 -1.13 20.66
C TRP A 85 -8.50 -0.43 20.51
N THR A 86 -9.24 -0.64 19.39
CA THR A 86 -10.62 -0.11 19.26
C THR A 86 -11.56 -0.66 20.31
N GLN A 87 -11.34 -1.89 20.76
CA GLN A 87 -12.19 -2.59 21.72
C GLN A 87 -11.85 -2.23 23.19
N THR A 88 -10.72 -1.58 23.42
CA THR A 88 -10.19 -1.32 24.78
C THR A 88 -10.04 0.17 25.07
N GLU A 89 -8.99 0.80 24.56
CA GLU A 89 -8.55 2.13 25.01
C GLU A 89 -8.87 3.26 24.02
N ALA A 90 -9.16 2.94 22.74
CA ALA A 90 -9.26 3.94 21.67
C ALA A 90 -10.28 5.04 21.95
N ALA A 91 -11.52 4.66 22.33
CA ALA A 91 -12.59 5.62 22.56
C ALA A 91 -12.24 6.60 23.69
N GLN A 92 -11.70 6.08 24.81
CA GLN A 92 -11.30 6.89 25.95
C GLN A 92 -10.12 7.82 25.55
N TYR A 93 -9.12 7.31 24.85
CA TYR A 93 -7.98 8.10 24.41
C TYR A 93 -8.38 9.23 23.45
N ILE A 94 -9.22 8.93 22.45
CA ILE A 94 -9.75 9.94 21.51
C ILE A 94 -10.54 11.03 22.25
N GLN A 95 -11.38 10.65 23.22
CA GLN A 95 -12.13 11.59 24.06
C GLN A 95 -11.22 12.49 24.89
N GLN A 96 -10.13 11.97 25.41
CA GLN A 96 -9.15 12.75 26.19
C GLN A 96 -8.35 13.72 25.32
N GLN A 97 -7.94 13.30 24.13
CA GLN A 97 -7.13 14.11 23.22
C GLN A 97 -7.93 15.17 22.48
N GLN A 98 -9.24 14.96 22.28
CA GLN A 98 -10.17 15.87 21.60
C GLN A 98 -9.60 16.50 20.31
N PRO A 99 -9.10 15.71 19.32
CA PRO A 99 -8.72 16.26 18.03
C PRO A 99 -9.93 16.94 17.36
N TYR A 100 -9.70 17.85 16.41
CA TYR A 100 -10.79 18.63 15.79
C TYR A 100 -11.90 17.76 15.17
N ASN A 101 -11.56 16.52 14.75
CA ASN A 101 -12.44 15.50 14.16
C ASN A 101 -12.82 14.38 15.15
N TYR A 102 -12.76 14.64 16.46
CA TYR A 102 -12.90 13.58 17.48
C TYR A 102 -14.24 12.84 17.42
N LEU A 103 -15.36 13.53 17.08
CA LEU A 103 -16.68 12.89 16.95
C LEU A 103 -16.72 11.90 15.79
N GLU A 104 -16.06 12.22 14.68
CA GLU A 104 -15.95 11.33 13.51
C GLU A 104 -15.09 10.13 13.86
N LEU A 105 -13.95 10.34 14.53
CA LEU A 105 -13.07 9.26 14.98
C LEU A 105 -13.74 8.34 16.00
N LEU A 106 -14.58 8.86 16.90
CA LEU A 106 -15.38 8.03 17.83
C LEU A 106 -16.42 7.18 17.08
N LYS A 107 -17.13 7.77 16.11
CA LYS A 107 -18.06 7.01 15.27
C LYS A 107 -17.32 5.91 14.50
N GLU A 108 -16.15 6.23 13.95
CA GLU A 108 -15.31 5.26 13.26
C GLU A 108 -14.87 4.14 14.21
N CYS A 109 -14.39 4.46 15.41
CA CYS A 109 -13.99 3.49 16.43
C CYS A 109 -15.08 2.46 16.74
N HIS A 110 -16.34 2.91 16.89
CA HIS A 110 -17.46 2.01 17.21
C HIS A 110 -17.96 1.19 16.03
N ARG A 111 -17.66 1.60 14.80
CA ARG A 111 -18.10 0.93 13.58
C ARG A 111 -17.13 -0.16 13.11
N LEU A 112 -15.84 0.01 13.39
CA LEU A 112 -14.79 -0.81 12.81
C LEU A 112 -14.84 -2.28 13.29
N GLY A 113 -14.99 -3.19 12.34
CA GLY A 113 -14.78 -4.62 12.51
C GLY A 113 -13.33 -5.03 12.19
N PRO A 114 -12.93 -6.26 12.51
CA PRO A 114 -11.53 -6.72 12.39
C PRO A 114 -10.98 -6.65 10.95
N ASN A 115 -11.83 -6.84 9.95
CA ASN A 115 -11.46 -6.83 8.54
C ASN A 115 -11.76 -5.49 7.82
N ASP A 116 -12.09 -4.44 8.58
CA ASP A 116 -12.31 -3.13 8.01
C ASP A 116 -10.99 -2.36 7.81
N HIS A 117 -11.04 -1.38 6.92
CA HIS A 117 -9.98 -0.43 6.68
C HIS A 117 -10.32 0.88 7.39
N CYS A 118 -9.48 1.30 8.33
CA CYS A 118 -9.71 2.58 9.01
C CYS A 118 -9.11 3.75 8.23
N SER A 119 -9.53 4.97 8.63
CA SER A 119 -8.91 6.18 8.13
C SER A 119 -7.44 6.31 8.58
N ARG A 120 -6.64 7.00 7.77
CA ARG A 120 -5.26 7.35 8.16
C ARG A 120 -5.22 8.20 9.42
N ALA A 121 -6.24 9.04 9.63
CA ALA A 121 -6.40 9.83 10.84
C ALA A 121 -6.57 8.93 12.08
N PHE A 122 -7.39 7.89 11.98
CA PHE A 122 -7.61 6.94 13.07
C PHE A 122 -6.33 6.17 13.42
N TYR A 123 -5.60 5.67 12.43
CA TYR A 123 -4.30 5.03 12.65
C TYR A 123 -3.28 6.01 13.24
N GLY A 124 -3.35 7.29 12.87
CA GLY A 124 -2.55 8.35 13.50
C GLY A 124 -2.81 8.49 15.01
N MET A 125 -4.07 8.34 15.43
CA MET A 125 -4.41 8.32 16.85
C MET A 125 -3.80 7.12 17.59
N TYR A 126 -3.81 5.93 16.98
CA TYR A 126 -3.13 4.75 17.53
C TYR A 126 -1.62 4.97 17.69
N GLN A 127 -0.97 5.61 16.73
CA GLN A 127 0.45 5.94 16.82
C GLN A 127 0.75 6.99 17.91
N LYS A 128 -0.12 8.01 18.07
CA LYS A 128 -0.03 8.97 19.18
C LYS A 128 -0.21 8.29 20.54
N TRP A 129 -1.17 7.39 20.63
CA TRP A 129 -1.36 6.54 21.82
C TRP A 129 -0.14 5.68 22.09
N PHE A 130 0.41 5.02 21.08
CA PHE A 130 1.61 4.18 21.21
C PHE A 130 2.83 4.99 21.70
N TYR A 131 3.02 6.21 21.21
CA TYR A 131 4.05 7.10 21.73
C TYR A 131 3.84 7.40 23.25
N THR A 132 2.61 7.63 23.66
CA THR A 132 2.28 7.82 25.08
C THR A 132 2.60 6.55 25.89
N TYR A 133 2.27 5.39 25.33
CA TYR A 133 2.64 4.09 25.92
C TYR A 133 4.18 3.98 26.07
N LEU A 134 4.97 4.30 25.07
CA LEU A 134 6.43 4.27 25.15
C LEU A 134 6.96 5.19 26.26
N ALA A 135 6.38 6.35 26.47
CA ALA A 135 6.76 7.24 27.56
C ALA A 135 6.52 6.58 28.94
N THR A 136 5.49 5.77 29.11
CA THR A 136 5.26 5.01 30.35
C THR A 136 6.25 3.86 30.57
N ARG A 137 6.93 3.42 29.51
CA ARG A 137 7.96 2.38 29.56
C ARG A 137 9.32 2.92 29.99
N CYS A 138 9.53 4.23 29.97
CA CYS A 138 10.74 4.86 30.43
C CYS A 138 10.86 4.79 31.97
N ASN A 139 12.08 4.76 32.47
CA ASN A 139 12.44 4.69 33.87
C ASN A 139 13.64 5.62 34.17
N GLU A 140 14.29 5.46 35.33
CA GLU A 140 15.47 6.26 35.69
C GLU A 140 16.66 6.11 34.71
N GLN A 141 16.74 4.97 33.99
CA GLN A 141 17.81 4.66 33.04
C GLN A 141 17.46 5.04 31.60
N THR A 142 16.18 5.18 31.29
CA THR A 142 15.70 5.49 29.92
C THR A 142 14.83 6.71 29.92
N SER A 143 15.16 7.69 29.06
CA SER A 143 14.33 8.87 28.84
C SER A 143 13.91 8.98 27.38
N LEU A 144 12.71 9.51 27.15
CA LEU A 144 12.13 9.75 25.82
C LEU A 144 11.75 11.22 25.72
N THR A 145 12.36 11.92 24.76
CA THR A 145 12.08 13.33 24.47
C THR A 145 11.61 13.46 23.02
N PHE A 146 10.71 14.41 22.76
CA PHE A 146 10.17 14.66 21.43
C PHE A 146 10.36 16.13 21.04
N PHE A 147 10.93 16.35 19.85
CA PHE A 147 10.99 17.68 19.23
C PHE A 147 10.11 17.72 17.98
N LYS A 148 9.09 18.57 18.00
CA LYS A 148 8.18 18.76 16.87
C LYS A 148 8.79 19.73 15.85
N GLU A 149 9.96 19.38 15.33
CA GLU A 149 10.72 20.17 14.37
C GLU A 149 11.33 19.28 13.27
N PRO A 150 11.50 19.81 12.04
CA PRO A 150 12.22 19.12 10.99
C PRO A 150 13.73 19.16 11.28
N VAL A 151 14.38 18.01 11.13
CA VAL A 151 15.84 17.93 11.07
C VAL A 151 16.27 18.42 9.68
N THR A 152 17.15 19.40 9.65
CA THR A 152 17.67 20.01 8.42
C THR A 152 19.00 19.43 7.98
N ALA A 153 19.80 18.93 8.93
CA ALA A 153 21.07 18.27 8.63
C ALA A 153 21.47 17.29 9.75
N VAL A 154 22.22 16.26 9.35
CA VAL A 154 22.96 15.38 10.26
C VAL A 154 24.40 15.36 9.80
N ARG A 155 25.34 15.65 10.70
CA ARG A 155 26.77 15.65 10.40
C ARG A 155 27.51 14.69 11.33
N ALA A 156 28.43 13.91 10.79
CA ALA A 156 29.33 13.11 11.58
C ALA A 156 30.42 13.98 12.23
N GLY A 157 30.65 13.77 13.52
CA GLY A 157 31.83 14.25 14.25
C GLY A 157 32.86 13.14 14.34
N GLU A 158 33.88 13.28 15.20
CA GLU A 158 34.91 12.28 15.43
C GLU A 158 34.31 11.01 16.11
N ASP A 159 33.57 11.19 17.23
CA ASP A 159 32.99 10.11 18.01
C ASP A 159 31.45 10.17 18.12
N ASN A 160 30.82 11.16 17.52
CA ASN A 160 29.40 11.44 17.68
C ASN A 160 28.78 12.01 16.39
N TYR A 161 27.49 12.32 16.45
CA TYR A 161 26.73 12.97 15.39
C TYR A 161 26.11 14.26 15.90
N TYR A 162 26.05 15.26 15.05
CA TYR A 162 25.35 16.52 15.27
C TYR A 162 24.08 16.54 14.44
N VAL A 163 22.94 16.68 15.11
CA VAL A 163 21.60 16.76 14.49
C VAL A 163 21.13 18.21 14.58
N TYR A 164 20.84 18.82 13.45
CA TYR A 164 20.44 20.22 13.37
C TYR A 164 18.96 20.35 13.04
N THR A 165 18.26 21.19 13.79
CA THR A 165 16.94 21.72 13.43
C THR A 165 17.05 23.22 13.19
N GLN A 166 15.92 23.93 13.07
CA GLN A 166 15.94 25.39 13.00
C GLN A 166 16.30 26.05 14.33
N SER A 167 15.95 25.39 15.45
CA SER A 167 16.08 26.00 16.79
C SER A 167 17.21 25.42 17.63
N ILE A 168 17.63 24.18 17.38
CA ILE A 168 18.62 23.50 18.22
C ILE A 168 19.69 22.75 17.41
N GLU A 169 20.85 22.60 18.03
CA GLU A 169 21.86 21.61 17.70
C GLU A 169 21.86 20.55 18.80
N PHE A 170 21.70 19.28 18.41
CA PHE A 170 21.64 18.15 19.31
C PHE A 170 22.80 17.18 19.03
N THR A 171 23.55 16.79 20.06
CA THR A 171 24.62 15.81 19.93
C THR A 171 24.12 14.43 20.30
N ALA A 172 24.34 13.46 19.43
CA ALA A 172 23.95 12.04 19.61
C ALA A 172 25.13 11.11 19.40
N ASP A 173 25.20 10.01 20.19
CA ASP A 173 26.15 8.93 19.98
C ASP A 173 25.75 8.06 18.77
N LYS A 174 24.44 7.96 18.50
CA LYS A 174 23.86 7.22 17.37
C LYS A 174 22.67 7.98 16.77
N VAL A 175 22.48 7.83 15.46
CA VAL A 175 21.33 8.39 14.74
C VAL A 175 20.65 7.31 13.94
N ILE A 176 19.32 7.23 14.06
CA ILE A 176 18.46 6.38 13.26
C ILE A 176 17.64 7.26 12.32
N LEU A 177 17.77 7.02 11.01
CA LEU A 177 17.05 7.76 9.98
C LEU A 177 15.80 6.99 9.56
N ALA A 178 14.61 7.46 9.97
CA ALA A 178 13.30 6.90 9.62
C ALA A 178 12.48 7.92 8.79
N LEU A 179 13.12 8.47 7.75
CA LEU A 179 12.68 9.67 7.01
C LEU A 179 11.36 9.49 6.25
N GLY A 180 10.93 8.25 5.98
CA GLY A 180 9.75 7.97 5.16
C GLY A 180 9.98 8.33 3.69
N HIS A 181 8.92 8.74 3.01
CA HIS A 181 9.00 9.20 1.62
C HIS A 181 9.41 10.67 1.58
N GLN A 182 10.48 10.93 0.84
CA GLN A 182 10.95 12.27 0.54
C GLN A 182 10.37 12.74 -0.79
N GLU A 183 10.28 14.04 -0.99
CA GLU A 183 9.93 14.62 -2.29
C GLU A 183 11.16 14.56 -3.19
N ASN A 184 10.99 14.03 -4.39
CA ASN A 184 12.02 14.03 -5.41
C ASN A 184 11.98 15.33 -6.22
N GLU A 185 13.08 15.67 -6.86
CA GLU A 185 13.07 16.66 -7.93
C GLU A 185 12.15 16.19 -9.06
N LEU A 186 11.51 17.14 -9.74
CA LEU A 186 10.66 16.82 -10.87
C LEU A 186 11.49 16.23 -12.00
N THR A 187 10.96 15.21 -12.64
CA THR A 187 11.51 14.72 -13.90
C THR A 187 11.39 15.79 -14.99
N THR A 188 12.16 15.68 -16.07
CA THR A 188 12.08 16.63 -17.18
C THR A 188 10.64 16.81 -17.69
N VAL A 189 9.90 15.70 -17.85
CA VAL A 189 8.50 15.73 -18.30
C VAL A 189 7.59 16.42 -17.28
N GLU A 190 7.77 16.18 -15.99
CA GLU A 190 6.98 16.84 -14.93
C GLU A 190 7.27 18.33 -14.86
N GLN A 191 8.53 18.72 -15.06
CA GLN A 191 8.93 20.13 -15.11
C GLN A 191 8.31 20.83 -16.33
N GLU A 192 8.35 20.21 -17.51
CA GLU A 192 7.71 20.73 -18.72
C GLU A 192 6.20 20.94 -18.54
N LEU A 193 5.50 19.98 -17.90
CA LEU A 193 4.07 20.09 -17.59
C LEU A 193 3.81 21.23 -16.58
N ALA A 194 4.67 21.38 -15.57
CA ALA A 194 4.54 22.45 -14.56
C ALA A 194 4.76 23.84 -15.19
N ASP A 195 5.78 23.98 -16.04
CA ASP A 195 6.09 25.25 -16.71
C ASP A 195 4.99 25.64 -17.69
N TYR A 196 4.49 24.69 -18.49
CA TYR A 196 3.36 24.89 -19.38
C TYR A 196 2.08 25.31 -18.62
N ALA A 197 1.80 24.64 -17.50
CA ALA A 197 0.67 25.00 -16.65
C ALA A 197 0.77 26.43 -16.12
N LYS A 198 1.97 26.84 -15.69
CA LYS A 198 2.24 28.19 -15.19
C LYS A 198 2.06 29.25 -16.31
N GLU A 199 2.59 29.00 -17.50
CA GLU A 199 2.47 29.89 -18.66
C GLU A 199 1.00 30.11 -19.07
N HIS A 200 0.22 29.01 -19.10
CA HIS A 200 -1.18 29.03 -19.56
C HIS A 200 -2.21 29.17 -18.43
N ARG A 201 -1.77 29.40 -17.18
CA ARG A 201 -2.65 29.51 -15.99
C ARG A 201 -3.54 28.30 -15.77
N LEU A 202 -2.99 27.11 -16.05
CA LEU A 202 -3.65 25.84 -15.80
C LEU A 202 -3.31 25.34 -14.39
N PHE A 203 -4.17 24.46 -13.86
CA PHE A 203 -3.85 23.71 -12.66
C PHE A 203 -2.93 22.53 -13.01
N TYR A 204 -1.84 22.39 -12.29
CA TYR A 204 -0.97 21.21 -12.29
C TYR A 204 -0.56 20.86 -10.86
N SER A 205 -0.61 19.59 -10.53
CA SER A 205 -0.06 19.07 -9.28
C SER A 205 0.97 18.00 -9.61
N SER A 206 2.22 18.22 -9.20
CA SER A 206 3.25 17.19 -9.23
C SER A 206 2.83 15.98 -8.38
N PRO A 207 3.41 14.79 -8.61
CA PRO A 207 3.13 13.62 -7.79
C PRO A 207 3.35 13.89 -6.31
N LYS A 208 2.33 13.69 -5.49
CA LYS A 208 2.39 13.83 -4.03
C LYS A 208 1.28 13.03 -3.34
N ASN A 209 1.40 12.89 -2.03
CA ASN A 209 0.32 12.30 -1.23
C ASN A 209 -0.95 13.16 -1.32
N ALA A 210 -2.12 12.53 -1.45
CA ALA A 210 -3.38 13.23 -1.57
C ALA A 210 -3.65 14.20 -0.41
N ALA A 211 -3.27 13.83 0.82
CA ALA A 211 -3.42 14.70 1.99
C ALA A 211 -2.65 16.02 1.87
N ASP A 212 -1.56 16.05 1.11
CA ASP A 212 -0.77 17.26 0.86
C ASP A 212 -1.31 18.07 -0.33
N ALA A 213 -2.17 17.48 -1.16
CA ALA A 213 -2.80 18.12 -2.31
C ALA A 213 -4.19 18.74 -2.00
N LEU A 214 -4.79 18.45 -0.84
CA LEU A 214 -6.19 18.78 -0.55
C LEU A 214 -6.54 20.26 -0.76
N LEU A 215 -5.69 21.18 -0.28
CA LEU A 215 -5.93 22.63 -0.45
C LEU A 215 -5.92 23.04 -1.92
N ALA A 216 -5.00 22.49 -2.71
CA ALA A 216 -4.93 22.77 -4.14
C ALA A 216 -6.14 22.15 -4.87
N LEU A 217 -6.49 20.92 -4.55
CA LEU A 217 -7.66 20.23 -5.11
C LEU A 217 -8.95 20.97 -4.78
N ALA A 218 -9.08 21.56 -3.60
CA ALA A 218 -10.27 22.31 -3.18
C ALA A 218 -10.57 23.53 -4.08
N ASN A 219 -9.54 24.10 -4.71
CA ASN A 219 -9.67 25.26 -5.59
C ASN A 219 -10.13 24.92 -7.01
N ILE A 220 -10.22 23.63 -7.38
CA ILE A 220 -10.69 23.23 -8.71
C ILE A 220 -12.19 23.52 -8.81
N PRO A 221 -12.66 24.31 -9.82
CA PRO A 221 -14.07 24.62 -9.98
C PRO A 221 -14.93 23.38 -10.23
N ALA A 222 -16.19 23.43 -9.80
CA ALA A 222 -17.18 22.41 -10.15
C ALA A 222 -17.30 22.28 -11.66
N LYS A 223 -17.48 21.03 -12.14
CA LYS A 223 -17.61 20.70 -13.57
C LYS A 223 -16.38 21.02 -14.43
N GLN A 224 -15.28 21.50 -13.85
CA GLN A 224 -14.02 21.66 -14.56
C GLN A 224 -13.44 20.29 -14.91
N PRO A 225 -13.03 20.03 -16.16
CA PRO A 225 -12.32 18.80 -16.50
C PRO A 225 -10.97 18.71 -15.75
N VAL A 226 -10.72 17.56 -15.12
CA VAL A 226 -9.48 17.25 -14.41
C VAL A 226 -8.93 15.93 -14.91
N VAL A 227 -7.64 15.90 -15.19
CA VAL A 227 -6.92 14.71 -15.64
C VAL A 227 -6.17 14.09 -14.45
N LEU A 228 -6.44 12.82 -14.14
CA LEU A 228 -5.69 12.01 -13.20
C LEU A 228 -4.84 10.99 -13.98
N LYS A 229 -3.50 11.15 -13.94
CA LYS A 229 -2.56 10.27 -14.62
C LYS A 229 -2.06 9.20 -13.66
N GLY A 230 -2.47 7.95 -13.88
CA GLY A 230 -2.20 6.80 -13.02
C GLY A 230 -3.47 6.28 -12.36
N LEU A 231 -3.59 4.94 -12.23
CA LEU A 231 -4.76 4.23 -11.70
C LEU A 231 -4.39 3.31 -10.51
N GLY A 232 -3.27 3.60 -9.83
CA GLY A 232 -2.85 2.88 -8.61
C GLY A 232 -3.54 3.43 -7.34
N LEU A 233 -3.04 3.05 -6.16
CA LEU A 233 -3.67 3.41 -4.87
C LEU A 233 -3.90 4.91 -4.68
N ALA A 234 -2.93 5.75 -5.05
CA ALA A 234 -3.06 7.20 -4.93
C ALA A 234 -4.24 7.75 -5.75
N PHE A 235 -4.59 7.12 -6.87
CA PHE A 235 -5.76 7.50 -7.67
C PHE A 235 -7.05 7.46 -6.84
N PHE A 236 -7.24 6.41 -6.03
CA PHE A 236 -8.43 6.28 -5.18
C PHE A 236 -8.49 7.36 -4.09
N ASP A 237 -7.35 7.77 -3.54
CA ASP A 237 -7.29 8.89 -2.59
C ASP A 237 -7.70 10.22 -3.24
N TYR A 238 -7.16 10.51 -4.44
CA TYR A 238 -7.55 11.70 -5.21
C TYR A 238 -9.02 11.65 -5.63
N LEU A 239 -9.51 10.47 -6.03
CA LEU A 239 -10.90 10.25 -6.36
C LEU A 239 -11.80 10.59 -5.18
N SER A 240 -11.49 10.07 -3.98
CA SER A 240 -12.24 10.38 -2.76
C SER A 240 -12.19 11.87 -2.40
N ALA A 241 -11.05 12.53 -2.56
CA ALA A 241 -10.92 13.97 -2.33
C ALA A 241 -11.77 14.81 -3.29
N LEU A 242 -11.93 14.36 -4.55
CA LEU A 242 -12.69 15.06 -5.59
C LEU A 242 -14.19 14.70 -5.59
N THR A 243 -14.60 13.70 -4.81
CA THR A 243 -15.99 13.24 -4.69
C THR A 243 -16.53 13.41 -3.27
N ILE A 244 -16.19 12.52 -2.35
CA ILE A 244 -16.59 12.60 -0.93
C ILE A 244 -16.11 13.91 -0.31
N GLY A 245 -14.87 14.31 -0.58
CA GLY A 245 -14.30 15.58 -0.12
C GLY A 245 -15.01 16.82 -0.67
N ARG A 246 -15.80 16.67 -1.73
CA ARG A 246 -16.69 17.69 -2.29
C ARG A 246 -18.11 17.62 -1.75
N GLY A 247 -18.39 16.66 -0.86
CA GLY A 247 -19.68 16.48 -0.19
C GLY A 247 -20.66 15.58 -0.92
N GLY A 248 -20.21 14.83 -1.92
CA GLY A 248 -21.00 13.74 -2.48
C GLY A 248 -21.04 12.54 -1.53
N VAL A 249 -22.04 11.70 -1.67
CA VAL A 249 -22.32 10.62 -0.73
C VAL A 249 -22.51 9.30 -1.46
N PHE A 250 -21.86 8.24 -0.96
CA PHE A 250 -22.17 6.88 -1.38
C PHE A 250 -23.24 6.27 -0.48
N SER A 251 -24.19 5.57 -1.07
CA SER A 251 -25.23 4.81 -0.38
C SER A 251 -25.48 3.46 -1.02
N ARG A 252 -25.80 2.41 -0.21
CA ARG A 252 -26.16 1.10 -0.76
C ARG A 252 -27.65 1.04 -1.03
N GLN A 253 -28.01 0.74 -2.28
CA GLN A 253 -29.38 0.55 -2.73
C GLN A 253 -29.50 -0.82 -3.42
N ASN A 254 -30.32 -1.70 -2.89
CA ASN A 254 -30.50 -3.08 -3.40
C ASN A 254 -29.16 -3.83 -3.55
N GLY A 255 -28.27 -3.71 -2.57
CA GLY A 255 -26.97 -4.37 -2.55
C GLY A 255 -25.87 -3.70 -3.40
N ARG A 256 -26.21 -2.70 -4.23
CA ARG A 256 -25.24 -1.96 -5.06
C ARG A 256 -24.90 -0.60 -4.46
N LEU A 257 -23.66 -0.22 -4.57
CA LEU A 257 -23.22 1.12 -4.20
C LEU A 257 -23.68 2.14 -5.27
N ARG A 258 -24.24 3.25 -4.82
CA ARG A 258 -24.66 4.38 -5.66
C ARG A 258 -24.03 5.65 -5.13
N TYR A 259 -23.72 6.56 -6.04
CA TYR A 259 -23.19 7.87 -5.70
C TYR A 259 -24.20 8.98 -5.96
N GLU A 260 -24.41 9.84 -4.96
CA GLU A 260 -25.23 11.03 -5.05
C GLU A 260 -24.32 12.27 -5.11
N PRO A 261 -24.21 12.93 -6.29
CA PRO A 261 -23.32 14.07 -6.44
C PRO A 261 -23.80 15.27 -5.62
N SER A 262 -22.85 16.01 -5.05
CA SER A 262 -23.12 17.30 -4.40
C SER A 262 -23.31 18.45 -5.41
N GLY A 263 -22.96 18.24 -6.68
CA GLY A 263 -22.89 19.27 -7.71
C GLY A 263 -21.62 20.13 -7.68
N ARG A 264 -20.69 19.82 -6.77
CA ARG A 264 -19.39 20.52 -6.62
C ARG A 264 -18.21 19.73 -7.17
N GLU A 265 -18.46 18.54 -7.70
CA GLU A 265 -17.43 17.68 -8.28
C GLU A 265 -16.91 18.23 -9.62
N PRO A 266 -15.62 18.07 -9.93
CA PRO A 266 -15.11 18.25 -11.27
C PRO A 266 -15.52 17.08 -12.17
N ILE A 267 -15.35 17.22 -13.48
CA ILE A 267 -15.42 16.09 -14.43
C ILE A 267 -14.08 15.38 -14.41
N ILE A 268 -14.03 14.11 -14.02
CA ILE A 268 -12.78 13.37 -13.83
C ILE A 268 -12.49 12.53 -15.06
N ILE A 269 -11.34 12.77 -15.68
CA ILE A 269 -10.78 11.96 -16.75
C ILE A 269 -9.52 11.29 -16.21
N ALA A 270 -9.46 9.96 -16.22
CA ALA A 270 -8.34 9.24 -15.67
C ALA A 270 -7.83 8.16 -16.62
N GLY A 271 -6.58 7.75 -16.47
CA GLY A 271 -5.99 6.68 -17.26
C GLY A 271 -4.55 6.39 -16.88
N SER A 272 -4.03 5.33 -17.47
CA SER A 272 -2.66 4.88 -17.27
C SER A 272 -2.13 4.19 -18.53
N GLY A 273 -0.85 3.79 -18.51
CA GLY A 273 -0.29 2.97 -19.60
C GLY A 273 -1.04 1.64 -19.80
N ARG A 274 -1.53 1.03 -18.73
CA ARG A 274 -2.31 -0.22 -18.78
C ARG A 274 -3.80 0.03 -19.10
N GLY A 275 -4.35 1.17 -18.70
CA GLY A 275 -5.77 1.52 -18.88
C GLY A 275 -6.71 0.95 -17.81
N PHE A 276 -6.22 0.15 -16.89
CA PHE A 276 -7.02 -0.49 -15.83
C PHE A 276 -6.54 -0.08 -14.43
N PRO A 277 -7.45 0.06 -13.46
CA PRO A 277 -7.09 0.23 -12.06
C PRO A 277 -6.46 -1.05 -11.50
N SER A 278 -5.67 -0.91 -10.41
CA SER A 278 -5.14 -2.08 -9.70
C SER A 278 -6.27 -2.98 -9.21
N HIS A 279 -6.05 -4.31 -9.29
CA HIS A 279 -6.98 -5.31 -8.80
C HIS A 279 -7.32 -5.05 -7.32
N PRO A 280 -8.59 -5.18 -6.91
CA PRO A 280 -8.96 -5.10 -5.50
C PRO A 280 -8.34 -6.26 -4.72
N ARG A 281 -8.01 -6.00 -3.48
CA ARG A 281 -7.57 -7.06 -2.57
C ARG A 281 -8.74 -7.96 -2.23
N GLY A 282 -8.50 -9.27 -2.21
CA GLY A 282 -9.50 -10.22 -1.70
C GLY A 282 -9.90 -9.89 -0.26
N ASN A 283 -11.16 -10.05 0.07
CA ASN A 283 -11.64 -9.92 1.44
C ASN A 283 -10.78 -10.76 2.38
N ASN A 284 -10.33 -10.15 3.47
CA ASN A 284 -9.37 -10.81 4.34
C ASN A 284 -9.98 -12.00 5.08
N GLN A 285 -9.37 -13.16 4.91
CA GLN A 285 -9.70 -14.41 5.60
C GLN A 285 -8.50 -14.95 6.41
N LYS A 286 -7.30 -14.38 6.17
CA LYS A 286 -6.07 -14.75 6.88
C LYS A 286 -6.08 -14.25 8.31
N GLY A 287 -5.67 -15.11 9.23
CA GLY A 287 -5.32 -14.73 10.59
C GLY A 287 -4.05 -13.89 10.66
N TYR A 288 -3.75 -13.39 11.85
CA TYR A 288 -2.50 -12.68 12.10
C TYR A 288 -1.30 -13.63 11.91
N GLY A 289 -0.29 -13.18 11.15
CA GLY A 289 0.92 -13.98 10.88
C GLY A 289 0.74 -15.15 9.90
N GLU A 290 -0.45 -15.37 9.37
CA GLU A 290 -0.70 -16.43 8.39
C GLU A 290 -0.16 -16.03 7.01
N THR A 291 0.84 -16.77 6.52
CA THR A 291 1.55 -16.51 5.28
C THR A 291 1.65 -17.77 4.42
N TYR A 292 1.71 -17.58 3.10
CA TYR A 292 2.00 -18.66 2.16
C TYR A 292 3.43 -19.16 2.33
N GLN A 293 3.62 -20.48 2.31
CA GLN A 293 4.94 -21.10 2.32
C GLN A 293 5.34 -21.56 0.92
N PRO A 294 6.46 -21.06 0.36
CA PRO A 294 6.85 -21.36 -1.02
C PRO A 294 7.23 -22.82 -1.21
N VAL A 295 6.88 -23.38 -2.36
CA VAL A 295 7.18 -24.77 -2.76
C VAL A 295 8.26 -24.88 -3.82
N PHE A 296 8.57 -23.80 -4.53
CA PHE A 296 9.66 -23.69 -5.52
C PHE A 296 10.77 -22.75 -5.01
N LEU A 297 10.43 -21.57 -4.51
CA LEU A 297 11.36 -20.58 -3.97
C LEU A 297 11.70 -20.88 -2.50
N THR A 298 12.00 -22.14 -2.21
CA THR A 298 12.29 -22.65 -0.87
C THR A 298 13.65 -22.14 -0.36
N GLU A 299 13.86 -22.23 0.97
CA GLU A 299 15.17 -21.93 1.58
C GLU A 299 16.30 -22.75 0.94
N THR A 300 16.04 -24.02 0.59
CA THR A 300 17.01 -24.88 -0.09
C THR A 300 17.38 -24.31 -1.46
N TYR A 301 16.39 -23.90 -2.27
CA TYR A 301 16.64 -23.28 -3.57
C TYR A 301 17.44 -21.97 -3.43
N LEU A 302 17.07 -21.12 -2.47
CA LEU A 302 17.77 -19.87 -2.22
C LEU A 302 19.22 -20.09 -1.76
N ALA A 303 19.46 -21.10 -0.90
CA ALA A 303 20.81 -21.49 -0.49
C ALA A 303 21.66 -22.02 -1.66
N GLU A 304 21.04 -22.76 -2.61
CA GLU A 304 21.72 -23.17 -3.84
C GLU A 304 22.09 -21.99 -4.73
N CYS A 305 21.19 -21.00 -4.89
CA CYS A 305 21.47 -19.76 -5.62
C CYS A 305 22.64 -19.01 -4.97
N ARG A 306 22.65 -18.86 -3.65
CA ARG A 306 23.76 -18.24 -2.90
C ARG A 306 25.07 -18.98 -3.14
N LYS A 307 25.07 -20.32 -3.12
CA LYS A 307 26.26 -21.13 -3.37
C LYS A 307 26.78 -20.98 -4.80
N LYS A 308 25.90 -20.82 -5.79
CA LYS A 308 26.27 -20.55 -7.19
C LYS A 308 26.80 -19.11 -7.37
N GLY A 309 26.33 -18.17 -6.52
CA GLY A 309 26.66 -16.75 -6.58
C GLY A 309 25.86 -15.96 -7.62
N GLU A 310 24.94 -16.60 -8.33
CA GLU A 310 24.11 -15.96 -9.35
C GLU A 310 22.81 -16.73 -9.60
N VAL A 311 21.80 -16.00 -10.10
CA VAL A 311 20.56 -16.56 -10.67
C VAL A 311 20.07 -15.64 -11.81
N THR A 312 19.51 -16.20 -12.86
CA THR A 312 18.91 -15.37 -13.90
C THR A 312 17.51 -14.91 -13.49
N GLY A 313 17.12 -13.70 -13.89
CA GLY A 313 15.77 -13.20 -13.64
C GLY A 313 14.69 -14.08 -14.29
N ALA A 314 14.97 -14.64 -15.47
CA ALA A 314 14.07 -15.57 -16.14
C ALA A 314 13.82 -16.84 -15.31
N GLU A 315 14.84 -17.40 -14.67
CA GLU A 315 14.70 -18.57 -13.80
C GLU A 315 13.93 -18.21 -12.52
N PHE A 316 14.39 -17.18 -11.79
CA PHE A 316 13.82 -16.79 -10.50
C PHE A 316 12.35 -16.37 -10.62
N PHE A 317 12.05 -15.43 -11.52
CA PHE A 317 10.67 -14.97 -11.73
C PHE A 317 9.80 -16.01 -12.47
N GLY A 318 10.42 -16.94 -13.18
CA GLY A 318 9.76 -18.14 -13.69
C GLY A 318 9.22 -19.03 -12.56
N TYR A 319 10.03 -19.28 -11.52
CA TYR A 319 9.56 -20.00 -10.32
C TYR A 319 8.54 -19.18 -9.52
N LEU A 320 8.69 -17.87 -9.41
CA LEU A 320 7.69 -17.02 -8.77
C LEU A 320 6.31 -17.13 -9.48
N LYS A 321 6.29 -17.15 -10.82
CA LYS A 321 5.06 -17.43 -11.56
C LYS A 321 4.47 -18.79 -11.21
N LYS A 322 5.30 -19.82 -11.02
CA LYS A 322 4.86 -21.16 -10.64
C LYS A 322 4.32 -21.23 -9.20
N GLU A 323 4.84 -20.46 -8.28
CA GLU A 323 4.25 -20.32 -6.94
C GLU A 323 2.81 -19.81 -7.04
N VAL A 324 2.59 -18.73 -7.79
CA VAL A 324 1.26 -18.14 -7.97
C VAL A 324 0.30 -19.11 -8.65
N GLU A 325 0.74 -19.79 -9.73
CA GLU A 325 -0.05 -20.81 -10.43
C GLU A 325 -0.38 -22.01 -9.50
N TYR A 326 0.58 -22.45 -8.68
CA TYR A 326 0.37 -23.52 -7.70
C TYR A 326 -0.73 -23.17 -6.69
N VAL A 327 -0.70 -21.96 -6.16
CA VAL A 327 -1.73 -21.46 -5.23
C VAL A 327 -3.09 -21.41 -5.93
N TYR A 328 -3.14 -20.85 -7.14
CA TYR A 328 -4.37 -20.75 -7.93
C TYR A 328 -5.04 -22.10 -8.14
N TYR A 329 -4.31 -23.07 -8.70
CA TYR A 329 -4.89 -24.37 -9.00
C TYR A 329 -5.24 -25.18 -7.74
N THR A 330 -4.46 -25.00 -6.66
CA THR A 330 -4.77 -25.63 -5.38
C THR A 330 -6.11 -25.15 -4.81
N CYS A 331 -6.37 -23.85 -4.85
CA CYS A 331 -7.66 -23.28 -4.44
C CYS A 331 -8.79 -23.64 -5.44
N LEU A 332 -8.49 -23.65 -6.73
CA LEU A 332 -9.47 -23.98 -7.77
C LEU A 332 -10.00 -25.41 -7.65
N ILE A 333 -9.18 -26.36 -7.20
CA ILE A 333 -9.63 -27.72 -6.90
C ILE A 333 -10.71 -27.70 -5.84
N GLU A 334 -10.52 -26.95 -4.76
CA GLU A 334 -11.49 -26.88 -3.67
C GLU A 334 -12.79 -26.19 -4.10
N GLU A 335 -12.71 -25.16 -4.94
CA GLU A 335 -13.88 -24.40 -5.41
C GLU A 335 -14.67 -25.16 -6.50
N LYS A 336 -13.97 -25.68 -7.52
CA LYS A 336 -14.61 -26.14 -8.76
C LYS A 336 -14.41 -27.63 -9.09
N TYR A 337 -13.33 -28.24 -8.61
CA TYR A 337 -12.95 -29.61 -8.96
C TYR A 337 -12.82 -30.54 -7.73
N PRO A 338 -13.81 -30.61 -6.82
CA PRO A 338 -13.70 -31.35 -5.56
C PRO A 338 -13.55 -32.88 -5.73
N HIS A 339 -13.71 -33.39 -6.94
CA HIS A 339 -13.46 -34.80 -7.30
C HIS A 339 -11.98 -35.12 -7.53
N LEU A 340 -11.12 -34.09 -7.69
CA LEU A 340 -9.68 -34.27 -7.80
C LEU A 340 -9.04 -34.30 -6.41
N SER A 341 -8.01 -35.17 -6.22
CA SER A 341 -7.20 -35.10 -5.00
C SER A 341 -6.26 -33.92 -5.06
N LYS A 342 -6.43 -33.02 -4.11
CA LYS A 342 -5.57 -31.83 -3.92
C LYS A 342 -4.10 -32.24 -3.72
N GLU A 343 -3.85 -33.22 -2.85
CA GLU A 343 -2.51 -33.70 -2.52
C GLU A 343 -1.82 -34.34 -3.74
N ALA A 344 -2.55 -35.15 -4.51
CA ALA A 344 -2.02 -35.76 -5.72
C ALA A 344 -1.68 -34.71 -6.78
N PHE A 345 -2.52 -33.69 -6.94
CA PHE A 345 -2.25 -32.56 -7.82
C PHE A 345 -1.02 -31.79 -7.37
N GLN A 346 -0.92 -31.42 -6.09
CA GLN A 346 0.20 -30.67 -5.54
C GLN A 346 1.53 -31.39 -5.80
N GLN A 347 1.58 -32.71 -5.52
CA GLN A 347 2.77 -33.51 -5.78
C GLN A 347 3.12 -33.53 -7.28
N LEU A 348 2.15 -33.74 -8.14
CA LEU A 348 2.34 -33.75 -9.59
C LEU A 348 2.81 -32.39 -10.10
N PHE A 349 2.22 -31.31 -9.65
CA PHE A 349 2.58 -29.94 -10.06
C PHE A 349 4.01 -29.60 -9.66
N ILE A 350 4.43 -29.91 -8.44
CA ILE A 350 5.79 -29.71 -7.95
C ILE A 350 6.78 -30.56 -8.75
N GLN A 351 6.53 -31.87 -8.91
CA GLN A 351 7.41 -32.80 -9.66
C GLN A 351 7.60 -32.38 -11.12
N THR A 352 6.55 -31.85 -11.72
CA THR A 352 6.57 -31.45 -13.14
C THR A 352 6.92 -29.98 -13.33
N LYS A 353 7.16 -29.23 -12.25
CA LYS A 353 7.37 -27.78 -12.25
C LYS A 353 6.26 -27.04 -13.00
N GLY A 354 5.01 -27.45 -12.81
CA GLY A 354 3.85 -26.84 -13.44
C GLY A 354 3.79 -27.08 -14.97
N ALA A 355 4.36 -28.17 -15.47
CA ALA A 355 4.27 -28.48 -16.91
C ALA A 355 2.80 -28.72 -17.34
N PRO A 356 2.43 -28.47 -18.62
CA PRO A 356 1.05 -28.59 -19.11
C PRO A 356 0.36 -29.92 -18.81
N LYS A 357 1.14 -31.02 -18.67
CA LYS A 357 0.60 -32.33 -18.29
C LYS A 357 -0.03 -32.36 -16.90
N SER A 358 0.40 -31.49 -15.97
CA SER A 358 -0.21 -31.37 -14.63
C SER A 358 -1.57 -30.68 -14.68
N LEU A 359 -1.85 -29.96 -15.75
CA LEU A 359 -3.08 -29.19 -15.95
C LEU A 359 -4.14 -29.94 -16.78
N ALA A 360 -3.88 -31.18 -17.18
CA ALA A 360 -4.74 -31.93 -18.08
C ALA A 360 -6.16 -32.21 -17.53
N HIS A 361 -6.35 -32.09 -16.22
CA HIS A 361 -7.66 -32.32 -15.56
C HIS A 361 -8.50 -31.02 -15.45
N PHE A 362 -7.93 -29.85 -15.77
CA PHE A 362 -8.68 -28.62 -15.76
C PHE A 362 -9.19 -28.24 -17.15
N GLU A 363 -10.36 -27.64 -17.18
CA GLU A 363 -10.87 -27.05 -18.42
C GLU A 363 -9.96 -25.88 -18.87
N LYS A 364 -9.78 -25.71 -20.18
CA LYS A 364 -8.87 -24.69 -20.72
C LYS A 364 -9.24 -23.26 -20.31
N GLN A 365 -10.53 -23.00 -20.10
CA GLN A 365 -11.03 -21.70 -19.65
C GLN A 365 -10.64 -21.37 -18.21
N ASP A 366 -10.26 -22.37 -17.43
CA ASP A 366 -9.81 -22.23 -16.03
C ASP A 366 -8.27 -22.20 -15.92
N TRP A 367 -7.58 -22.22 -17.05
CA TRP A 367 -6.13 -22.11 -17.01
C TRP A 367 -5.70 -20.69 -16.63
N PHE A 368 -4.73 -20.61 -15.72
CA PHE A 368 -4.17 -19.34 -15.30
C PHE A 368 -3.41 -18.69 -16.46
N ASP A 369 -3.84 -17.51 -16.87
CA ASP A 369 -3.28 -16.80 -18.01
C ASP A 369 -2.64 -15.47 -17.59
N TRP A 370 -1.32 -15.49 -17.47
CA TRP A 370 -0.53 -14.32 -17.15
C TRP A 370 -0.72 -13.19 -18.18
N GLN A 371 -0.90 -13.53 -19.45
CA GLN A 371 -1.01 -12.53 -20.50
C GLN A 371 -2.31 -11.72 -20.36
N VAL A 372 -3.40 -12.41 -20.03
CA VAL A 372 -4.69 -11.76 -19.77
C VAL A 372 -4.62 -10.89 -18.50
N LEU A 373 -3.93 -11.36 -17.46
CA LEU A 373 -3.75 -10.56 -16.24
C LEU A 373 -2.82 -9.37 -16.44
N GLU A 374 -1.74 -9.52 -17.20
CA GLU A 374 -0.81 -8.43 -17.50
C GLU A 374 -1.45 -7.38 -18.40
N HIS A 375 -2.29 -7.79 -19.33
CA HIS A 375 -2.91 -6.97 -20.37
C HIS A 375 -4.38 -7.35 -20.60
N PRO A 376 -5.33 -6.92 -19.75
CA PRO A 376 -6.73 -7.31 -19.86
C PRO A 376 -7.39 -6.95 -21.19
N GLU A 377 -6.96 -5.86 -21.83
CA GLU A 377 -7.40 -5.47 -23.16
C GLU A 377 -6.22 -5.01 -24.00
N THR A 378 -6.06 -5.62 -25.16
CA THR A 378 -4.97 -5.32 -26.09
C THR A 378 -5.45 -4.73 -27.41
N LYS A 379 -6.77 -4.75 -27.67
CA LYS A 379 -7.33 -4.29 -28.93
C LYS A 379 -7.66 -2.80 -28.89
N LYS A 380 -7.32 -2.10 -29.96
CA LYS A 380 -7.83 -0.74 -30.18
C LYS A 380 -9.34 -0.77 -30.27
N THR A 381 -9.99 0.07 -29.48
CA THR A 381 -11.45 0.07 -29.39
C THR A 381 -11.98 1.51 -29.25
N THR A 382 -13.28 1.70 -29.48
CA THR A 382 -13.92 2.99 -29.23
C THR A 382 -14.08 3.20 -27.73
N HIS A 383 -14.12 4.46 -27.31
CA HIS A 383 -14.32 4.81 -25.89
C HIS A 383 -15.56 4.15 -25.27
N GLU A 384 -16.68 4.07 -25.99
CA GLU A 384 -17.91 3.44 -25.51
C GLU A 384 -17.75 1.93 -25.27
N ARG A 385 -17.06 1.26 -26.21
CA ARG A 385 -16.76 -0.18 -26.06
C ARG A 385 -15.80 -0.43 -24.91
N PHE A 386 -14.76 0.40 -24.77
CA PHE A 386 -13.84 0.31 -23.65
C PHE A 386 -14.55 0.52 -22.30
N ARG A 387 -15.43 1.55 -22.22
CA ARG A 387 -16.23 1.79 -21.01
C ARG A 387 -17.11 0.59 -20.65
N SER A 388 -17.77 0.00 -21.63
CA SER A 388 -18.60 -1.20 -21.39
C SER A 388 -17.76 -2.39 -20.93
N PHE A 389 -16.63 -2.64 -21.57
CA PHE A 389 -15.68 -3.67 -21.17
C PHE A 389 -15.14 -3.42 -19.75
N LEU A 390 -14.73 -2.19 -19.44
CA LEU A 390 -14.23 -1.82 -18.12
C LEU A 390 -15.27 -2.08 -17.01
N LEU A 391 -16.55 -1.76 -17.25
CA LEU A 391 -17.60 -2.01 -16.24
C LEU A 391 -17.82 -3.51 -15.99
N GLU A 392 -17.77 -4.33 -17.03
CA GLU A 392 -17.82 -5.79 -16.88
C GLU A 392 -16.58 -6.33 -16.17
N TYR A 393 -15.39 -5.79 -16.50
CA TYR A 393 -14.14 -6.14 -15.84
C TYR A 393 -14.16 -5.77 -14.35
N LEU A 394 -14.58 -4.55 -13.96
CA LEU A 394 -14.69 -4.14 -12.56
C LEU A 394 -15.67 -5.01 -11.79
N LYS A 395 -16.81 -5.34 -12.42
CA LYS A 395 -17.79 -6.25 -11.80
C LYS A 395 -17.22 -7.64 -11.55
N TRP A 396 -16.52 -8.21 -12.53
CA TRP A 396 -15.84 -9.49 -12.38
C TRP A 396 -14.78 -9.42 -11.29
N ASP A 397 -13.95 -8.39 -11.28
CA ASP A 397 -12.86 -8.22 -10.34
C ASP A 397 -13.34 -8.07 -8.89
N ILE A 398 -14.46 -7.34 -8.68
CA ILE A 398 -15.16 -7.25 -7.39
C ILE A 398 -15.64 -8.66 -6.94
N GLN A 399 -16.28 -9.42 -7.83
CA GLN A 399 -16.77 -10.76 -7.53
C GLN A 399 -15.64 -11.73 -7.13
N GLU A 400 -14.50 -11.67 -7.85
CA GLU A 400 -13.33 -12.47 -7.47
C GLU A 400 -12.78 -12.06 -6.10
N ALA A 401 -12.70 -10.76 -5.83
CA ALA A 401 -12.20 -10.26 -4.54
C ALA A 401 -13.13 -10.60 -3.36
N GLU A 402 -14.45 -10.62 -3.58
CA GLU A 402 -15.44 -11.03 -2.57
C GLU A 402 -15.29 -12.49 -2.11
N LYS A 403 -14.71 -13.37 -2.96
CA LYS A 403 -14.41 -14.76 -2.59
C LYS A 403 -13.35 -14.87 -1.49
N GLY A 404 -12.53 -13.84 -1.31
CA GLY A 404 -11.52 -13.73 -0.25
C GLY A 404 -10.13 -14.23 -0.63
N ASN A 405 -9.17 -13.99 0.26
CA ASN A 405 -7.75 -14.26 0.02
C ASN A 405 -7.25 -15.62 0.56
N LEU A 406 -8.17 -16.54 0.90
CA LEU A 406 -7.90 -17.96 1.15
C LEU A 406 -8.79 -18.87 0.30
N SER A 407 -10.04 -18.48 0.05
CA SER A 407 -11.03 -19.28 -0.66
C SER A 407 -11.12 -18.94 -2.16
N GLY A 408 -10.83 -17.71 -2.55
CA GLY A 408 -10.88 -17.28 -3.95
C GLY A 408 -9.62 -17.68 -4.70
N PRO A 409 -9.69 -18.53 -5.75
CA PRO A 409 -8.51 -19.02 -6.46
C PRO A 409 -7.59 -17.89 -6.95
N LEU A 410 -8.16 -16.90 -7.65
CA LEU A 410 -7.39 -15.77 -8.17
C LEU A 410 -6.83 -14.90 -7.05
N THR A 411 -7.67 -14.49 -6.13
CA THR A 411 -7.25 -13.54 -5.08
C THR A 411 -6.28 -14.13 -4.07
N THR A 412 -6.38 -15.43 -3.77
CA THR A 412 -5.38 -16.15 -2.96
C THR A 412 -4.04 -16.22 -3.68
N ALA A 413 -4.08 -16.56 -4.99
CA ALA A 413 -2.88 -16.60 -5.80
C ALA A 413 -2.18 -15.23 -5.91
N LEU A 414 -2.92 -14.15 -6.13
CA LEU A 414 -2.37 -12.79 -6.19
C LEU A 414 -1.88 -12.31 -4.80
N ASP A 415 -2.55 -12.71 -3.72
CA ASP A 415 -2.12 -12.38 -2.36
C ASP A 415 -0.80 -13.04 -1.98
N SER A 416 -0.50 -14.26 -2.50
CA SER A 416 0.78 -14.95 -2.27
C SER A 416 2.01 -14.15 -2.73
N LEU A 417 1.86 -13.25 -3.71
CA LEU A 417 2.93 -12.34 -4.15
C LEU A 417 3.46 -11.44 -3.02
N LYS A 418 2.63 -11.14 -2.02
CA LYS A 418 3.06 -10.37 -0.84
C LYS A 418 3.89 -11.23 0.11
N ASP A 419 3.54 -12.50 0.22
CA ASP A 419 4.21 -13.44 1.12
C ASP A 419 5.58 -13.85 0.55
N LEU A 420 5.74 -13.79 -0.78
CA LEU A 420 6.99 -14.10 -1.50
C LEU A 420 8.02 -12.95 -1.52
N ARG A 421 7.76 -11.83 -0.83
CA ARG A 421 8.67 -10.67 -0.83
C ARG A 421 10.03 -10.95 -0.20
N ASP A 422 10.10 -11.83 0.77
CA ASP A 422 11.36 -12.12 1.46
C ASP A 422 12.30 -12.94 0.57
N GLN A 423 11.77 -13.81 -0.29
CA GLN A 423 12.55 -14.51 -1.31
C GLN A 423 13.15 -13.55 -2.33
N ILE A 424 12.37 -12.53 -2.74
CA ILE A 424 12.84 -11.49 -3.66
C ILE A 424 13.92 -10.63 -2.99
N ARG A 425 13.70 -10.21 -1.75
CA ARG A 425 14.69 -9.44 -0.97
C ARG A 425 15.98 -10.22 -0.79
N PHE A 426 15.89 -11.51 -0.45
CA PHE A 426 17.05 -12.37 -0.31
C PHE A 426 17.94 -12.34 -1.56
N VAL A 427 17.35 -12.52 -2.74
CA VAL A 427 18.10 -12.52 -4.01
C VAL A 427 18.75 -11.16 -4.30
N LEU A 428 18.09 -10.06 -3.92
CA LEU A 428 18.60 -8.71 -4.08
C LEU A 428 19.72 -8.38 -3.07
N ASP A 429 19.49 -8.67 -1.81
CA ASP A 429 20.40 -8.36 -0.71
C ASP A 429 21.72 -9.16 -0.84
N GLU A 430 21.63 -10.39 -1.34
CA GLU A 430 22.80 -11.22 -1.66
C GLU A 430 23.46 -10.86 -3.02
N GLY A 431 22.89 -9.92 -3.77
CA GLY A 431 23.44 -9.49 -5.06
C GLY A 431 23.44 -10.59 -6.14
N LEU A 432 22.51 -11.54 -6.08
CA LEU A 432 22.47 -12.70 -6.97
C LEU A 432 21.94 -12.40 -8.38
N LEU A 433 21.26 -11.27 -8.57
CA LEU A 433 20.88 -10.74 -9.89
C LEU A 433 21.86 -9.66 -10.31
N THR A 434 22.32 -9.70 -11.55
CA THR A 434 23.09 -8.59 -12.12
C THR A 434 22.26 -7.32 -12.20
N ASN A 435 22.91 -6.17 -12.36
CA ASN A 435 22.19 -4.88 -12.50
C ASN A 435 21.20 -4.90 -13.69
N ASP A 436 21.60 -5.45 -14.83
CA ASP A 436 20.76 -5.53 -16.04
C ASP A 436 19.57 -6.46 -15.82
N GLU A 437 19.77 -7.61 -15.18
CA GLU A 437 18.68 -8.53 -14.80
C GLU A 437 17.73 -7.89 -13.80
N SER A 438 18.26 -7.16 -12.81
CA SER A 438 17.45 -6.42 -11.84
C SER A 438 16.64 -5.32 -12.52
N GLN A 439 17.23 -4.53 -13.44
CA GLN A 439 16.51 -3.53 -14.21
C GLN A 439 15.39 -4.15 -15.04
N LYS A 440 15.70 -5.20 -15.80
CA LYS A 440 14.75 -5.85 -16.69
C LYS A 440 13.59 -6.52 -15.94
N TRP A 441 13.93 -7.39 -14.99
CA TRP A 441 12.95 -8.28 -14.38
C TRP A 441 12.26 -7.70 -13.14
N LEU A 442 13.01 -7.04 -12.25
CA LEU A 442 12.45 -6.48 -11.04
C LEU A 442 11.79 -5.13 -11.31
N TRP A 443 12.53 -4.17 -11.87
CA TRP A 443 12.04 -2.80 -11.96
C TRP A 443 11.10 -2.56 -13.14
N HIS A 444 11.37 -3.12 -14.32
CA HIS A 444 10.55 -2.88 -15.51
C HIS A 444 9.38 -3.85 -15.64
N TRP A 445 9.50 -5.07 -15.13
CA TRP A 445 8.43 -6.07 -15.26
C TRP A 445 7.71 -6.33 -13.92
N PHE A 446 8.40 -6.87 -12.88
CA PHE A 446 7.75 -7.37 -11.67
C PHE A 446 7.14 -6.25 -10.82
N THR A 447 7.87 -5.16 -10.54
CA THR A 447 7.38 -4.11 -9.64
C THR A 447 6.09 -3.44 -10.13
N PRO A 448 5.96 -3.03 -11.42
CA PRO A 448 4.71 -2.51 -11.94
C PRO A 448 3.58 -3.55 -11.96
N LEU A 449 3.91 -4.82 -12.28
CA LEU A 449 2.95 -5.91 -12.30
C LEU A 449 2.44 -6.24 -10.89
N ASN A 450 3.34 -6.42 -9.92
CA ASN A 450 2.99 -6.68 -8.54
C ASN A 450 2.13 -5.55 -7.93
N THR A 451 2.45 -4.29 -8.24
CA THR A 451 1.64 -3.14 -7.82
C THR A 451 0.22 -3.22 -8.40
N PHE A 452 0.08 -3.65 -9.63
CA PHE A 452 -1.21 -3.82 -10.29
C PHE A 452 -2.01 -4.99 -9.72
N LEU A 453 -1.37 -6.15 -9.50
CA LEU A 453 -2.05 -7.41 -9.16
C LEU A 453 -2.28 -7.60 -7.65
N SER A 454 -1.32 -7.21 -6.80
CA SER A 454 -1.37 -7.59 -5.37
C SER A 454 -1.44 -6.41 -4.40
N VAL A 455 -1.24 -5.17 -4.88
CA VAL A 455 -1.22 -3.96 -4.04
C VAL A 455 -2.39 -3.05 -4.41
N GLY A 456 -3.58 -3.61 -4.52
CA GLY A 456 -4.78 -2.88 -4.91
C GLY A 456 -5.58 -2.30 -3.74
N PRO A 457 -6.68 -1.61 -4.05
CA PRO A 457 -7.62 -1.03 -3.08
C PRO A 457 -8.46 -2.11 -2.40
N SER A 458 -9.29 -1.71 -1.44
CA SER A 458 -10.38 -2.55 -0.94
C SER A 458 -11.47 -2.75 -2.01
N VAL A 459 -12.29 -3.79 -1.84
CA VAL A 459 -13.48 -4.04 -2.68
C VAL A 459 -14.36 -2.80 -2.75
N GLU A 460 -14.64 -2.17 -1.61
CA GLU A 460 -15.49 -0.96 -1.51
C GLU A 460 -14.97 0.19 -2.39
N ARG A 461 -13.66 0.42 -2.44
CA ARG A 461 -13.07 1.45 -3.32
C ARG A 461 -13.26 1.15 -4.81
N THR A 462 -13.27 -0.13 -5.17
CA THR A 462 -13.52 -0.55 -6.55
C THR A 462 -15.02 -0.41 -6.90
N GLU A 463 -15.92 -0.72 -5.96
CA GLU A 463 -17.35 -0.45 -6.09
C GLU A 463 -17.64 1.06 -6.22
N GLU A 464 -16.95 1.90 -5.44
CA GLU A 464 -17.04 3.37 -5.57
C GLU A 464 -16.65 3.83 -6.97
N LEU A 465 -15.52 3.33 -7.49
CA LEU A 465 -15.09 3.63 -8.86
C LEU A 465 -16.12 3.17 -9.88
N GLN A 466 -16.66 1.96 -9.76
CA GLN A 466 -17.68 1.43 -10.65
C GLN A 466 -18.92 2.36 -10.66
N ALA A 467 -19.42 2.78 -9.49
CA ALA A 467 -20.56 3.66 -9.37
C ALA A 467 -20.31 5.03 -10.03
N LEU A 468 -19.11 5.59 -9.88
CA LEU A 468 -18.73 6.86 -10.49
C LEU A 468 -18.60 6.77 -12.01
N VAL A 469 -18.09 5.66 -12.55
CA VAL A 469 -18.02 5.38 -13.98
C VAL A 469 -19.41 5.15 -14.56
N GLU A 470 -20.29 4.40 -13.87
CA GLU A 470 -21.69 4.19 -14.26
C GLU A 470 -22.47 5.52 -14.34
N LEU A 471 -22.24 6.42 -13.39
CA LEU A 471 -22.84 7.75 -13.36
C LEU A 471 -22.29 8.70 -14.46
N GLY A 472 -21.11 8.39 -15.02
CA GLY A 472 -20.44 9.26 -15.99
C GLY A 472 -19.67 10.43 -15.38
N LEU A 473 -19.48 10.46 -14.05
CA LEU A 473 -18.65 11.47 -13.37
C LEU A 473 -17.16 11.19 -13.60
N VAL A 474 -16.79 9.92 -13.74
CA VAL A 474 -15.44 9.46 -14.02
C VAL A 474 -15.39 8.77 -15.38
N THR A 475 -14.47 9.22 -16.20
CA THR A 475 -14.13 8.61 -17.48
C THR A 475 -12.75 7.98 -17.37
N ILE A 476 -12.64 6.65 -17.47
CA ILE A 476 -11.35 5.97 -17.61
C ILE A 476 -11.04 5.83 -19.10
N LEU A 477 -9.86 6.33 -19.47
CA LEU A 477 -9.33 6.16 -20.81
C LEU A 477 -8.69 4.78 -20.98
N GLY A 478 -8.71 4.26 -22.18
CA GLY A 478 -8.10 2.98 -22.54
C GLY A 478 -6.58 2.92 -22.32
N PRO A 479 -5.94 1.81 -22.70
CA PRO A 479 -4.49 1.64 -22.58
C PRO A 479 -3.71 2.74 -23.32
N GLU A 480 -2.43 2.89 -22.93
CA GLU A 480 -1.48 3.85 -23.51
C GLU A 480 -1.90 5.32 -23.42
N MET A 481 -2.60 5.68 -22.30
CA MET A 481 -2.96 7.07 -22.08
C MET A 481 -1.74 7.99 -22.15
N ARG A 482 -1.87 9.06 -22.94
CA ARG A 482 -0.88 10.14 -23.08
C ARG A 482 -1.52 11.48 -22.79
N VAL A 483 -0.71 12.41 -22.29
CA VAL A 483 -1.11 13.80 -22.06
C VAL A 483 -0.19 14.68 -22.90
N GLU A 484 -0.79 15.51 -23.75
CA GLU A 484 -0.08 16.47 -24.60
C GLU A 484 -0.41 17.90 -24.19
N MET A 485 0.56 18.76 -24.33
CA MET A 485 0.47 20.20 -24.12
C MET A 485 0.17 20.86 -25.47
N LYS A 486 -1.06 21.33 -25.69
CA LYS A 486 -1.47 21.88 -26.98
C LYS A 486 -2.53 22.97 -26.83
N ALA A 487 -2.39 24.05 -27.59
CA ALA A 487 -3.35 25.16 -27.66
C ALA A 487 -3.75 25.72 -26.28
N GLY A 488 -2.80 25.81 -25.33
CA GLY A 488 -3.04 26.34 -23.99
C GLY A 488 -3.84 25.38 -23.09
N GLN A 489 -3.87 24.07 -23.37
CA GLN A 489 -4.62 23.06 -22.62
C GLN A 489 -3.81 21.77 -22.48
N PHE A 490 -4.18 20.94 -21.54
CA PHE A 490 -3.76 19.54 -21.47
C PHE A 490 -4.78 18.69 -22.24
N ILE A 491 -4.33 17.98 -23.27
CA ILE A 491 -5.16 17.11 -24.10
C ILE A 491 -4.77 15.66 -23.83
N THR A 492 -5.77 14.79 -23.62
CA THR A 492 -5.56 13.38 -23.34
C THR A 492 -5.94 12.51 -24.51
N TYR A 493 -5.12 11.50 -24.78
CA TYR A 493 -5.34 10.48 -25.80
C TYR A 493 -5.16 9.10 -25.15
N ALA A 494 -5.87 8.11 -25.70
CA ALA A 494 -5.67 6.69 -25.40
C ALA A 494 -5.91 5.86 -26.66
N ASN A 495 -5.40 4.63 -26.70
CA ASN A 495 -5.60 3.70 -27.81
C ASN A 495 -6.95 2.99 -27.74
#